data_07387b69f0b81760bf5a95da05359fa0
#
_entry.id   07387b69f0b81760bf5a95da05359fa0
#
_cell.length_a   1.000
_cell.length_b   1.000
_cell.length_c   1.000
_cell.angle_alpha   90.00
_cell.angle_beta   90.00
_cell.angle_gamma   90.00
#
_symmetry.space_group_name_H-M   'P 1'
#
loop_
_entity.id
_entity.type
_entity.pdbx_description
1 polymer ?
#
loop_
_entity_poly.entity_id
_entity_poly.type
_entity_poly.pdbx_seq_one_letter_code
_entity_poly.pdbx_strand_id
1 'polypeptide(L)'
;MDTKTFAIITDIHSNVESLYKALKIIDKRKDIDQVICLGDCFALGPEPEKTMSALENIPNCIFIRGNHDRYLIEKIWEDRSPTLEGMDPNDPICKAIVKNEKWTADLLGASGYDFCSKMKIAHREIIGQTLVEFSHAWYNRDDKPPSVKEAVKWKRHVKRLHPEVKNFVFIHGHVHVPRYQVIENLTILCQGATGLPFDRDERGSVAFLKVFNDKIDWDVNRYKYNKDITFFQLEKRKPPFYNNLMNTIKLASIRNDI
;
A
#
# COMPACT_ATOMS: atom_id res chain seq x y z
N MET A 1 -11.79 28.39 3.80
CA MET A 1 -12.43 27.07 3.53
C MET A 1 -11.31 26.04 3.50
N ASP A 2 -11.40 25.05 4.36
CA ASP A 2 -10.34 24.05 4.47
C ASP A 2 -10.49 23.07 3.30
N THR A 3 -9.55 23.13 2.38
CA THR A 3 -9.46 22.20 1.25
C THR A 3 -8.09 21.56 1.28
N LYS A 4 -8.05 20.24 1.12
CA LYS A 4 -6.79 19.49 1.01
C LYS A 4 -6.94 18.37 -0.01
N THR A 5 -5.91 18.20 -0.85
CA THR A 5 -5.84 17.17 -1.88
C THR A 5 -4.66 16.25 -1.61
N PHE A 6 -4.93 14.96 -1.52
CA PHE A 6 -3.93 13.91 -1.33
C PHE A 6 -3.76 13.11 -2.62
N ALA A 7 -2.52 12.78 -2.95
CA ALA A 7 -2.21 11.69 -3.87
C ALA A 7 -1.86 10.45 -3.06
N ILE A 8 -2.37 9.28 -3.47
CA ILE A 8 -2.24 8.04 -2.71
C ILE A 8 -1.63 6.96 -3.58
N ILE A 9 -0.57 6.34 -3.08
CA ILE A 9 0.08 5.15 -3.65
C ILE A 9 0.12 4.06 -2.57
N THR A 10 0.11 2.79 -2.96
CA THR A 10 0.11 1.65 -2.04
C THR A 10 0.49 0.35 -2.76
N ASP A 11 0.95 -0.64 -2.02
CA ASP A 11 1.17 -1.99 -2.53
C ASP A 11 2.03 -1.97 -3.80
N ILE A 12 3.21 -1.33 -3.68
CA ILE A 12 4.15 -1.10 -4.79
C ILE A 12 4.91 -2.38 -5.11
N HIS A 13 5.30 -3.12 -4.06
CA HIS A 13 5.98 -4.40 -4.18
C HIS A 13 7.15 -4.38 -5.15
N SER A 14 8.10 -3.46 -4.93
CA SER A 14 9.33 -3.34 -5.73
C SER A 14 9.10 -3.28 -7.26
N ASN A 15 7.89 -2.93 -7.71
CA ASN A 15 7.55 -2.71 -9.12
C ASN A 15 7.79 -1.25 -9.49
N VAL A 16 9.07 -0.91 -9.65
CA VAL A 16 9.52 0.47 -9.86
C VAL A 16 8.96 1.09 -11.15
N GLU A 17 8.74 0.29 -12.20
CA GLU A 17 8.18 0.80 -13.47
C GLU A 17 6.75 1.31 -13.30
N SER A 18 5.95 0.60 -12.49
CA SER A 18 4.62 1.06 -12.14
C SER A 18 4.66 2.30 -11.25
N LEU A 19 5.56 2.32 -10.25
CA LEU A 19 5.77 3.49 -9.38
C LEU A 19 6.16 4.73 -10.19
N TYR A 20 7.13 4.63 -11.10
CA TYR A 20 7.53 5.76 -11.95
C TYR A 20 6.37 6.32 -12.77
N LYS A 21 5.47 5.45 -13.23
CA LYS A 21 4.28 5.90 -13.95
C LYS A 21 3.30 6.62 -13.02
N ALA A 22 3.08 6.11 -11.80
CA ALA A 22 2.26 6.77 -10.79
C ALA A 22 2.80 8.17 -10.46
N LEU A 23 4.12 8.28 -10.19
CA LEU A 23 4.76 9.55 -9.88
C LEU A 23 4.62 10.56 -11.02
N LYS A 24 4.80 10.14 -12.28
CA LYS A 24 4.57 11.00 -13.45
C LYS A 24 3.11 11.50 -13.57
N ILE A 25 2.15 10.76 -13.06
CA ILE A 25 0.75 11.19 -13.03
C ILE A 25 0.54 12.20 -11.91
N ILE A 26 1.12 11.96 -10.74
CA ILE A 26 1.09 12.89 -9.59
C ILE A 26 1.73 14.23 -9.98
N ASP A 27 2.92 14.22 -10.59
CA ASP A 27 3.67 15.42 -10.97
C ASP A 27 2.92 16.35 -11.95
N LYS A 28 2.01 15.78 -12.75
CA LYS A 28 1.18 16.58 -13.66
C LYS A 28 0.08 17.36 -12.96
N ARG A 29 -0.25 17.03 -11.73
CA ARG A 29 -1.25 17.72 -10.94
C ARG A 29 -0.59 18.79 -10.06
N LYS A 30 -1.15 20.00 -10.12
CA LYS A 30 -0.65 21.16 -9.36
C LYS A 30 -1.44 21.40 -8.07
N ASP A 31 -2.49 20.64 -7.86
CA ASP A 31 -3.41 20.76 -6.72
C ASP A 31 -3.13 19.75 -5.61
N ILE A 32 -2.00 19.03 -5.64
CA ILE A 32 -1.64 18.05 -4.62
C ILE A 32 -0.91 18.75 -3.46
N ASP A 33 -1.50 18.66 -2.28
CA ASP A 33 -0.91 19.19 -1.05
C ASP A 33 0.03 18.18 -0.40
N GLN A 34 -0.27 16.87 -0.53
CA GLN A 34 0.49 15.83 0.14
C GLN A 34 0.40 14.48 -0.57
N VAL A 35 1.49 13.72 -0.56
CA VAL A 35 1.51 12.32 -1.01
C VAL A 35 1.42 11.40 0.21
N ILE A 36 0.60 10.38 0.13
CA ILE A 36 0.48 9.32 1.14
C ILE A 36 0.85 7.99 0.48
N CYS A 37 1.88 7.33 1.00
CA CYS A 37 2.20 5.95 0.67
C CYS A 37 1.66 5.04 1.78
N LEU A 38 0.73 4.15 1.44
CA LEU A 38 0.05 3.31 2.43
C LEU A 38 0.81 2.01 2.77
N GLY A 39 2.06 1.86 2.31
CA GLY A 39 2.90 0.72 2.66
C GLY A 39 2.97 -0.36 1.59
N ASP A 40 3.58 -1.49 1.98
CA ASP A 40 4.00 -2.58 1.12
C ASP A 40 4.83 -2.06 -0.05
N CYS A 41 5.87 -1.30 0.33
CA CYS A 41 6.77 -0.66 -0.62
C CYS A 41 7.68 -1.68 -1.32
N PHE A 42 8.13 -2.66 -0.55
CA PHE A 42 9.16 -3.61 -0.95
C PHE A 42 8.63 -5.05 -1.00
N ALA A 43 9.56 -6.02 -1.15
CA ALA A 43 9.26 -7.43 -1.35
C ALA A 43 8.35 -7.73 -2.57
N LEU A 44 8.25 -8.98 -2.94
CA LEU A 44 7.37 -9.50 -4.01
C LEU A 44 7.55 -8.80 -5.36
N GLY A 45 8.75 -8.26 -5.64
CA GLY A 45 9.06 -7.64 -6.93
C GLY A 45 10.56 -7.53 -7.18
N PRO A 46 10.97 -7.11 -8.39
CA PRO A 46 12.34 -7.29 -8.83
C PRO A 46 13.33 -6.20 -8.41
N GLU A 47 12.89 -4.98 -8.07
CA GLU A 47 13.78 -3.83 -7.98
C GLU A 47 13.61 -3.02 -6.68
N PRO A 48 13.87 -3.63 -5.48
CA PRO A 48 13.68 -2.96 -4.20
C PRO A 48 14.57 -1.71 -4.05
N GLU A 49 15.84 -1.74 -4.50
CA GLU A 49 16.77 -0.63 -4.35
C GLU A 49 16.33 0.60 -5.15
N LYS A 50 15.87 0.40 -6.40
CA LYS A 50 15.37 1.49 -7.23
C LYS A 50 14.04 2.03 -6.70
N THR A 51 13.21 1.14 -6.17
CA THR A 51 11.95 1.53 -5.52
C THR A 51 12.22 2.41 -4.32
N MET A 52 13.16 2.04 -3.45
CA MET A 52 13.58 2.87 -2.31
C MET A 52 14.07 4.24 -2.76
N SER A 53 14.99 4.27 -3.73
CA SER A 53 15.49 5.54 -4.27
C SER A 53 14.39 6.42 -4.84
N ALA A 54 13.40 5.84 -5.51
CA ALA A 54 12.27 6.61 -6.04
C ALA A 54 11.38 7.18 -4.92
N LEU A 55 11.12 6.39 -3.86
CA LEU A 55 10.30 6.79 -2.72
C LEU A 55 10.96 7.89 -1.89
N GLU A 56 12.26 7.80 -1.64
CA GLU A 56 13.04 8.82 -0.90
C GLU A 56 13.00 10.20 -1.58
N ASN A 57 12.79 10.24 -2.89
CA ASN A 57 12.71 11.48 -3.66
C ASN A 57 11.30 12.06 -3.80
N ILE A 58 10.27 11.47 -3.17
CA ILE A 58 8.91 12.03 -3.20
C ILE A 58 8.82 13.18 -2.18
N PRO A 59 8.61 14.41 -2.63
CA PRO A 59 8.50 15.53 -1.71
C PRO A 59 7.21 15.42 -0.88
N ASN A 60 7.29 15.82 0.39
CA ASN A 60 6.15 15.88 1.31
C ASN A 60 5.33 14.57 1.37
N CYS A 61 6.02 13.40 1.38
CA CYS A 61 5.38 12.10 1.47
C CYS A 61 5.28 11.63 2.92
N ILE A 62 4.10 11.16 3.32
CA ILE A 62 3.91 10.40 4.54
C ILE A 62 3.92 8.92 4.18
N PHE A 63 4.84 8.18 4.79
CA PHE A 63 4.95 6.74 4.64
C PHE A 63 4.25 6.03 5.79
N ILE A 64 3.35 5.12 5.44
CA ILE A 64 2.65 4.23 6.36
C ILE A 64 3.23 2.83 6.14
N ARG A 65 3.43 2.10 7.21
CA ARG A 65 4.03 0.77 7.20
C ARG A 65 3.00 -0.29 6.82
N GLY A 66 3.30 -1.08 5.80
CA GLY A 66 2.57 -2.29 5.48
C GLY A 66 3.11 -3.52 6.21
N ASN A 67 2.46 -4.67 6.02
CA ASN A 67 2.91 -5.93 6.63
C ASN A 67 4.25 -6.38 6.06
N HIS A 68 4.51 -6.24 4.76
CA HIS A 68 5.82 -6.57 4.16
C HIS A 68 6.93 -5.63 4.64
N ASP A 69 6.66 -4.34 4.85
CA ASP A 69 7.63 -3.42 5.45
C ASP A 69 7.92 -3.80 6.92
N ARG A 70 6.91 -4.28 7.68
CA ARG A 70 7.08 -4.79 9.04
C ARG A 70 7.89 -6.09 9.06
N TYR A 71 7.64 -7.02 8.14
CA TYR A 71 8.40 -8.27 8.04
C TYR A 71 9.90 -8.04 7.85
N LEU A 72 10.27 -6.98 7.12
CA LEU A 72 11.66 -6.55 6.97
C LEU A 72 12.23 -6.05 8.30
N ILE A 73 11.49 -5.23 9.05
CA ILE A 73 11.93 -4.71 10.36
C ILE A 73 12.10 -5.84 11.38
N GLU A 74 11.14 -6.74 11.42
CA GLU A 74 11.11 -7.87 12.37
C GLU A 74 12.05 -9.00 11.96
N LYS A 75 12.63 -8.96 10.75
CA LYS A 75 13.50 -10.00 10.18
C LYS A 75 12.85 -11.38 10.26
N ILE A 76 11.64 -11.46 9.74
CA ILE A 76 10.80 -12.65 9.94
C ILE A 76 11.47 -13.96 9.49
N TRP A 77 12.49 -13.92 8.63
CA TRP A 77 13.28 -15.06 8.20
C TRP A 77 14.20 -15.63 9.30
N GLU A 78 14.39 -14.92 10.42
CA GLU A 78 15.12 -15.39 11.60
C GLU A 78 14.22 -16.17 12.58
N ASP A 79 12.90 -16.08 12.41
CA ASP A 79 11.93 -16.84 13.20
C ASP A 79 11.99 -18.33 12.80
N ARG A 80 11.91 -19.22 13.80
CA ARG A 80 11.85 -20.66 13.57
C ARG A 80 10.55 -21.13 12.93
N SER A 81 9.48 -20.39 13.12
CA SER A 81 8.15 -20.72 12.62
C SER A 81 7.41 -19.44 12.19
N PRO A 82 7.90 -18.77 11.12
CA PRO A 82 7.32 -17.49 10.70
C PRO A 82 5.89 -17.71 10.22
N THR A 83 4.95 -16.92 10.74
CA THR A 83 3.56 -16.90 10.28
C THR A 83 3.28 -15.61 9.52
N LEU A 84 2.87 -15.74 8.25
CA LEU A 84 2.44 -14.65 7.39
C LEU A 84 0.92 -14.64 7.37
N GLU A 85 0.28 -13.63 7.96
CA GLU A 85 -1.18 -13.44 7.92
C GLU A 85 -1.99 -14.70 8.29
N GLY A 86 -1.47 -15.52 9.19
CA GLY A 86 -2.08 -16.78 9.62
C GLY A 86 -1.86 -17.96 8.67
N MET A 87 -0.96 -17.84 7.69
CA MET A 87 -0.53 -18.98 6.86
C MET A 87 0.20 -20.03 7.69
N ASP A 88 0.07 -21.30 7.31
CA ASP A 88 0.89 -22.36 7.88
C ASP A 88 2.37 -22.12 7.53
N PRO A 89 3.29 -22.03 8.52
CA PRO A 89 4.73 -21.86 8.26
C PRO A 89 5.35 -23.02 7.47
N ASN A 90 4.68 -24.17 7.40
CA ASN A 90 5.11 -25.30 6.57
C ASN A 90 4.65 -25.21 5.12
N ASP A 91 3.69 -24.32 4.81
CA ASP A 91 3.22 -24.09 3.45
C ASP A 91 4.39 -23.67 2.55
N PRO A 92 4.59 -24.33 1.39
CA PRO A 92 5.62 -23.93 0.43
C PRO A 92 5.53 -22.47 -0.01
N ILE A 93 4.32 -21.91 -0.12
CA ILE A 93 4.12 -20.50 -0.49
C ILE A 93 4.61 -19.59 0.64
N CYS A 94 4.24 -19.86 1.89
CA CYS A 94 4.73 -19.13 3.06
C CYS A 94 6.27 -19.12 3.07
N LYS A 95 6.90 -20.27 2.91
CA LYS A 95 8.37 -20.40 2.83
C LYS A 95 8.98 -19.61 1.67
N ALA A 96 8.31 -19.59 0.51
CA ALA A 96 8.78 -18.84 -0.66
C ALA A 96 8.70 -17.32 -0.43
N ILE A 97 7.62 -16.84 0.20
CA ILE A 97 7.47 -15.44 0.57
C ILE A 97 8.55 -15.05 1.60
N VAL A 98 8.75 -15.83 2.66
CA VAL A 98 9.81 -15.57 3.66
C VAL A 98 11.20 -15.49 3.03
N LYS A 99 11.50 -16.35 2.05
CA LYS A 99 12.75 -16.26 1.28
C LYS A 99 12.85 -14.97 0.45
N ASN A 100 11.72 -14.52 -0.11
CA ASN A 100 11.66 -13.28 -0.86
C ASN A 100 11.87 -12.06 0.06
N GLU A 101 11.30 -12.08 1.28
CA GLU A 101 11.53 -11.05 2.30
C GLU A 101 13.03 -10.93 2.61
N LYS A 102 13.68 -12.06 2.88
CA LYS A 102 15.12 -12.07 3.14
C LYS A 102 15.92 -11.54 1.96
N TRP A 103 15.62 -11.99 0.74
CA TRP A 103 16.29 -11.52 -0.48
C TRP A 103 16.15 -10.01 -0.65
N THR A 104 14.96 -9.48 -0.41
CA THR A 104 14.68 -8.03 -0.44
C THR A 104 15.50 -7.29 0.62
N ALA A 105 15.51 -7.80 1.85
CA ALA A 105 16.28 -7.21 2.94
C ALA A 105 17.78 -7.21 2.69
N ASP A 106 18.33 -8.29 2.12
CA ASP A 106 19.73 -8.39 1.76
C ASP A 106 20.14 -7.32 0.72
N LEU A 107 19.24 -6.97 -0.20
CA LEU A 107 19.48 -5.94 -1.22
C LEU A 107 19.36 -4.52 -0.67
N LEU A 108 18.42 -4.28 0.23
CA LEU A 108 18.19 -2.97 0.82
C LEU A 108 19.19 -2.65 1.95
N GLY A 109 19.69 -3.68 2.63
CA GLY A 109 20.63 -3.54 3.75
C GLY A 109 20.09 -2.68 4.88
N ALA A 110 21.00 -2.01 5.59
CA ALA A 110 20.67 -1.15 6.73
C ALA A 110 19.76 0.04 6.33
N SER A 111 19.90 0.55 5.11
CA SER A 111 19.10 1.67 4.62
C SER A 111 17.62 1.29 4.50
N GLY A 112 17.30 0.07 4.04
CA GLY A 112 15.92 -0.40 3.98
C GLY A 112 15.29 -0.57 5.36
N TYR A 113 16.05 -1.14 6.31
CA TYR A 113 15.62 -1.22 7.70
C TYR A 113 15.31 0.17 8.28
N ASP A 114 16.23 1.11 8.10
CA ASP A 114 16.12 2.49 8.56
C ASP A 114 14.91 3.21 7.93
N PHE A 115 14.68 2.99 6.64
CA PHE A 115 13.53 3.56 5.93
C PHE A 115 12.22 3.02 6.48
N CYS A 116 12.06 1.70 6.58
CA CYS A 116 10.83 1.07 7.06
C CYS A 116 10.56 1.37 8.55
N SER A 117 11.60 1.45 9.39
CA SER A 117 11.46 1.71 10.83
C SER A 117 10.91 3.11 11.15
N LYS A 118 11.07 4.07 10.23
CA LYS A 118 10.55 5.44 10.35
C LYS A 118 9.10 5.57 9.88
N MET A 119 8.54 4.56 9.23
CA MET A 119 7.17 4.57 8.75
C MET A 119 6.17 4.60 9.91
N LYS A 120 5.07 5.33 9.73
CA LYS A 120 3.98 5.39 10.68
C LYS A 120 3.08 4.15 10.57
N ILE A 121 2.40 3.77 11.65
CA ILE A 121 1.37 2.71 11.58
C ILE A 121 0.09 3.25 10.93
N ALA A 122 -0.26 4.50 11.23
CA ALA A 122 -1.41 5.19 10.66
C ALA A 122 -1.16 6.70 10.67
N HIS A 123 -1.92 7.42 9.86
CA HIS A 123 -1.93 8.88 9.82
C HIS A 123 -3.36 9.39 9.81
N ARG A 124 -3.65 10.41 10.61
CA ARG A 124 -4.97 11.02 10.72
C ARG A 124 -4.90 12.52 10.50
N GLU A 125 -5.87 13.04 9.75
CA GLU A 125 -6.06 14.47 9.60
C GLU A 125 -7.54 14.85 9.73
N ILE A 126 -7.81 16.05 10.22
CA ILE A 126 -9.13 16.66 10.24
C ILE A 126 -9.09 17.89 9.33
N ILE A 127 -9.93 17.89 8.30
CA ILE A 127 -10.08 18.98 7.33
C ILE A 127 -11.52 19.48 7.43
N GLY A 128 -11.70 20.67 7.98
CA GLY A 128 -13.04 21.15 8.32
C GLY A 128 -13.73 20.21 9.31
N GLN A 129 -14.87 19.63 8.91
CA GLN A 129 -15.62 18.66 9.71
C GLN A 129 -15.46 17.20 9.20
N THR A 130 -14.46 16.96 8.35
CA THR A 130 -14.14 15.64 7.80
C THR A 130 -12.85 15.10 8.41
N LEU A 131 -12.92 13.92 9.02
CA LEU A 131 -11.75 13.19 9.51
C LEU A 131 -11.36 12.14 8.47
N VAL A 132 -10.09 12.16 8.08
CA VAL A 132 -9.49 11.18 7.18
C VAL A 132 -8.47 10.36 7.96
N GLU A 133 -8.61 9.04 7.95
CA GLU A 133 -7.65 8.08 8.52
C GLU A 133 -7.01 7.29 7.39
N PHE A 134 -5.69 7.26 7.37
CA PHE A 134 -4.87 6.50 6.45
C PHE A 134 -4.15 5.39 7.21
N SER A 135 -4.22 4.16 6.72
CA SER A 135 -3.45 3.03 7.24
C SER A 135 -3.20 2.01 6.13
N HIS A 136 -2.28 1.06 6.36
CA HIS A 136 -2.11 -0.01 5.39
C HIS A 136 -3.33 -0.93 5.33
N ALA A 137 -3.74 -1.50 6.46
CA ALA A 137 -4.97 -2.31 6.52
C ALA A 137 -5.97 -1.74 7.55
N TRP A 138 -5.52 -1.49 8.80
CA TRP A 138 -6.31 -0.89 9.85
C TRP A 138 -5.44 0.02 10.72
N TYR A 139 -6.02 0.92 11.50
CA TYR A 139 -5.29 1.91 12.30
C TYR A 139 -4.30 1.31 13.33
N ASN A 140 -4.43 0.05 13.67
CA ASN A 140 -3.61 -0.64 14.68
C ASN A 140 -3.11 -2.03 14.26
N ARG A 141 -3.34 -2.44 13.01
CA ARG A 141 -2.83 -3.67 12.42
C ARG A 141 -2.64 -3.50 10.92
N ASP A 142 -1.71 -4.22 10.34
CA ASP A 142 -1.31 -4.10 8.95
C ASP A 142 -1.67 -5.31 8.07
N ASP A 143 -2.33 -6.32 8.63
CA ASP A 143 -2.58 -7.61 7.98
C ASP A 143 -4.05 -7.89 7.64
N LYS A 144 -4.98 -7.02 8.04
CA LYS A 144 -6.41 -7.23 7.78
C LYS A 144 -7.18 -5.90 7.78
N PRO A 145 -7.86 -5.57 6.68
CA PRO A 145 -8.72 -4.40 6.62
C PRO A 145 -9.97 -4.58 7.50
N PRO A 146 -10.65 -3.48 7.86
CA PRO A 146 -11.79 -3.55 8.74
C PRO A 146 -13.00 -4.19 8.06
N SER A 147 -13.71 -5.02 8.82
CA SER A 147 -15.11 -5.31 8.53
C SER A 147 -15.97 -4.05 8.72
N VAL A 148 -17.16 -4.05 8.12
CA VAL A 148 -18.14 -2.95 8.31
C VAL A 148 -18.42 -2.72 9.80
N LYS A 149 -18.59 -3.78 10.58
CA LYS A 149 -18.86 -3.71 12.03
C LYS A 149 -17.72 -3.03 12.80
N GLU A 150 -16.48 -3.37 12.49
CA GLU A 150 -15.29 -2.72 13.08
C GLU A 150 -15.20 -1.25 12.71
N ALA A 151 -15.40 -0.92 11.44
CA ALA A 151 -15.36 0.45 10.95
C ALA A 151 -16.45 1.34 11.59
N VAL A 152 -17.67 0.82 11.75
CA VAL A 152 -18.75 1.54 12.46
C VAL A 152 -18.42 1.71 13.97
N LYS A 153 -17.81 0.70 14.60
CA LYS A 153 -17.37 0.81 16.00
C LYS A 153 -16.26 1.86 16.15
N TRP A 154 -15.30 1.85 15.24
CA TRP A 154 -14.24 2.86 15.17
C TRP A 154 -14.82 4.28 14.98
N LYS A 155 -15.72 4.48 14.02
CA LYS A 155 -16.41 5.77 13.80
C LYS A 155 -17.05 6.30 15.10
N ARG A 156 -17.78 5.43 15.82
CA ARG A 156 -18.43 5.81 17.10
C ARG A 156 -17.40 6.22 18.15
N HIS A 157 -16.28 5.53 18.22
CA HIS A 157 -15.19 5.86 19.15
C HIS A 157 -14.57 7.22 18.81
N VAL A 158 -14.19 7.40 17.54
CA VAL A 158 -13.57 8.64 17.06
C VAL A 158 -14.51 9.83 17.19
N LYS A 159 -15.81 9.66 16.91
CA LYS A 159 -16.82 10.72 17.11
C LYS A 159 -16.93 11.21 18.54
N ARG A 160 -16.67 10.34 19.54
CA ARG A 160 -16.65 10.77 20.96
C ARG A 160 -15.42 11.61 21.29
N LEU A 161 -14.29 11.34 20.64
CA LEU A 161 -13.05 12.09 20.82
C LEU A 161 -13.05 13.42 20.04
N HIS A 162 -13.75 13.46 18.92
CA HIS A 162 -13.85 14.58 17.99
C HIS A 162 -15.31 14.89 17.70
N PRO A 163 -16.04 15.51 18.65
CA PRO A 163 -17.49 15.79 18.52
C PRO A 163 -17.80 16.77 17.37
N GLU A 164 -16.87 17.58 16.94
CA GLU A 164 -16.99 18.51 15.80
C GLU A 164 -17.03 17.81 14.46
N VAL A 165 -16.43 16.61 14.33
CA VAL A 165 -16.36 15.86 13.05
C VAL A 165 -17.73 15.32 12.67
N LYS A 166 -18.11 15.54 11.40
CA LYS A 166 -19.38 15.04 10.82
C LYS A 166 -19.16 13.89 9.85
N ASN A 167 -18.06 13.90 9.10
CA ASN A 167 -17.77 12.90 8.07
C ASN A 167 -16.50 12.15 8.42
N PHE A 168 -16.49 10.86 8.12
CA PHE A 168 -15.38 9.95 8.40
C PHE A 168 -14.95 9.26 7.11
N VAL A 169 -13.69 9.35 6.78
CA VAL A 169 -13.08 8.67 5.63
C VAL A 169 -11.98 7.76 6.15
N PHE A 170 -12.04 6.50 5.78
CA PHE A 170 -11.01 5.52 6.09
C PHE A 170 -10.41 4.99 4.80
N ILE A 171 -9.10 5.14 4.63
CA ILE A 171 -8.38 4.73 3.42
C ILE A 171 -7.37 3.66 3.77
N HIS A 172 -7.39 2.57 3.00
CA HIS A 172 -6.46 1.46 3.19
C HIS A 172 -5.91 0.90 1.87
N GLY A 173 -4.83 0.14 1.94
CA GLY A 173 -4.23 -0.69 0.91
C GLY A 173 -4.45 -2.18 1.18
N HIS A 174 -3.37 -2.97 1.16
CA HIS A 174 -3.26 -4.37 1.57
C HIS A 174 -4.02 -5.39 0.71
N VAL A 175 -5.27 -5.16 0.34
CA VAL A 175 -6.10 -6.14 -0.39
C VAL A 175 -5.86 -6.14 -1.89
N HIS A 176 -5.16 -5.14 -2.43
CA HIS A 176 -4.85 -4.94 -3.85
C HIS A 176 -6.07 -4.89 -4.78
N VAL A 177 -7.26 -4.73 -4.21
CA VAL A 177 -8.55 -4.67 -4.91
C VAL A 177 -9.25 -3.38 -4.53
N PRO A 178 -9.80 -2.62 -5.49
CA PRO A 178 -10.49 -1.37 -5.19
C PRO A 178 -11.70 -1.58 -4.29
N ARG A 179 -11.91 -0.64 -3.37
CA ARG A 179 -13.07 -0.57 -2.49
C ARG A 179 -13.60 0.85 -2.45
N TYR A 180 -14.89 1.00 -2.64
CA TYR A 180 -15.64 2.22 -2.36
C TYR A 180 -16.93 1.84 -1.64
N GLN A 181 -16.99 2.12 -0.34
CA GLN A 181 -18.13 1.73 0.48
C GLN A 181 -18.56 2.86 1.39
N VAL A 182 -19.82 3.26 1.25
CA VAL A 182 -20.43 4.31 2.08
C VAL A 182 -21.40 3.67 3.07
N ILE A 183 -21.30 4.07 4.34
CA ILE A 183 -22.13 3.61 5.44
C ILE A 183 -22.51 4.85 6.25
N GLU A 184 -23.66 5.41 5.96
CA GLU A 184 -24.08 6.73 6.50
C GLU A 184 -23.04 7.81 6.16
N ASN A 185 -22.40 8.40 7.18
CA ASN A 185 -21.35 9.40 7.05
C ASN A 185 -19.92 8.83 7.19
N LEU A 186 -19.74 7.53 7.02
CA LEU A 186 -18.47 6.84 6.94
C LEU A 186 -18.24 6.35 5.52
N THR A 187 -17.11 6.71 4.93
CA THR A 187 -16.66 6.20 3.63
C THR A 187 -15.39 5.38 3.82
N ILE A 188 -15.34 4.16 3.27
CA ILE A 188 -14.18 3.29 3.29
C ILE A 188 -13.65 3.15 1.86
N LEU A 189 -12.39 3.44 1.66
CA LEU A 189 -11.74 3.55 0.35
C LEU A 189 -10.50 2.66 0.27
N CYS A 190 -10.30 2.05 -0.89
CA CYS A 190 -9.05 1.44 -1.33
C CYS A 190 -8.91 1.67 -2.84
N GLN A 191 -7.72 2.05 -3.30
CA GLN A 191 -7.48 2.27 -4.73
C GLN A 191 -7.18 0.98 -5.52
N GLY A 192 -6.96 -0.14 -4.84
CA GLY A 192 -6.26 -1.30 -5.37
C GLY A 192 -4.76 -1.17 -5.11
N ALA A 193 -3.90 -1.58 -6.04
CA ALA A 193 -2.46 -1.55 -5.88
C ALA A 193 -1.76 -0.70 -6.94
N THR A 194 -0.70 -0.02 -6.55
CA THR A 194 0.20 0.69 -7.48
C THR A 194 1.01 -0.31 -8.30
N GLY A 195 1.58 -1.34 -7.69
CA GLY A 195 2.53 -2.24 -8.34
C GLY A 195 2.05 -3.68 -8.55
N LEU A 196 1.12 -4.18 -7.74
CA LEU A 196 0.75 -5.60 -7.74
C LEU A 196 -0.78 -5.80 -7.61
N PRO A 197 -1.60 -5.46 -8.60
CA PRO A 197 -3.06 -5.57 -8.53
C PRO A 197 -3.55 -7.03 -8.48
N PHE A 198 -4.69 -7.29 -7.78
CA PHE A 198 -5.34 -8.60 -7.65
C PHE A 198 -6.79 -8.62 -8.14
N ASP A 199 -7.21 -7.61 -8.87
CA ASP A 199 -8.59 -7.42 -9.33
C ASP A 199 -8.82 -7.78 -10.81
N ARG A 200 -7.89 -8.52 -11.41
CA ARG A 200 -7.85 -8.91 -12.83
C ARG A 200 -7.69 -7.73 -13.81
N ASP A 201 -7.37 -6.56 -13.30
CA ASP A 201 -6.96 -5.41 -14.11
C ASP A 201 -5.45 -5.21 -13.94
N GLU A 202 -4.68 -5.56 -14.95
CA GLU A 202 -3.22 -5.53 -14.95
C GLU A 202 -2.60 -4.12 -14.89
N ARG A 203 -3.43 -3.08 -14.90
CA ARG A 203 -2.99 -1.69 -14.79
C ARG A 203 -2.67 -1.34 -13.32
N GLY A 204 -1.61 -0.58 -13.14
CA GLY A 204 -1.36 0.06 -11.85
C GLY A 204 -2.41 1.12 -11.52
N SER A 205 -2.49 1.52 -10.26
CA SER A 205 -3.39 2.57 -9.81
C SER A 205 -2.69 3.62 -8.96
N VAL A 206 -3.19 4.84 -9.07
CA VAL A 206 -2.92 5.96 -8.16
C VAL A 206 -4.25 6.63 -7.87
N ALA A 207 -4.50 7.01 -6.62
CA ALA A 207 -5.74 7.68 -6.29
C ALA A 207 -5.50 9.12 -5.84
N PHE A 208 -6.57 9.91 -5.96
CA PHE A 208 -6.61 11.27 -5.49
C PHE A 208 -7.84 11.46 -4.60
N LEU A 209 -7.60 11.92 -3.38
CA LEU A 209 -8.66 12.33 -2.46
C LEU A 209 -8.63 13.83 -2.32
N LYS A 210 -9.70 14.52 -2.69
CA LYS A 210 -9.89 15.92 -2.36
C LYS A 210 -10.98 16.05 -1.30
N VAL A 211 -10.65 16.71 -0.20
CA VAL A 211 -11.60 17.08 0.85
C VAL A 211 -11.87 18.57 0.75
N PHE A 212 -13.12 18.96 0.61
CA PHE A 212 -13.52 20.37 0.47
C PHE A 212 -14.97 20.57 0.93
N ASN A 213 -15.25 21.63 1.67
CA ASN A 213 -16.59 21.97 2.15
C ASN A 213 -17.35 20.77 2.73
N ASP A 214 -16.69 19.97 3.58
CA ASP A 214 -17.22 18.74 4.19
C ASP A 214 -17.64 17.64 3.20
N LYS A 215 -17.20 17.73 1.95
CA LYS A 215 -17.38 16.72 0.90
C LYS A 215 -16.04 16.09 0.54
N ILE A 216 -16.12 14.92 -0.05
CA ILE A 216 -14.96 14.24 -0.62
C ILE A 216 -15.18 14.03 -2.12
N ASP A 217 -14.09 14.18 -2.88
CA ASP A 217 -13.96 13.71 -4.24
C ASP A 217 -12.87 12.65 -4.27
N TRP A 218 -13.21 11.46 -4.78
CA TRP A 218 -12.34 10.30 -4.85
C TRP A 218 -12.20 9.84 -6.28
N ASP A 219 -11.00 9.98 -6.82
CA ASP A 219 -10.66 9.60 -8.19
C ASP A 219 -9.55 8.52 -8.18
N VAL A 220 -9.79 7.40 -8.85
CA VAL A 220 -8.80 6.32 -9.04
C VAL A 220 -8.37 6.29 -10.49
N ASN A 221 -7.15 6.70 -10.74
CA ASN A 221 -6.54 6.68 -12.06
C ASN A 221 -5.83 5.34 -12.30
N ARG A 222 -6.37 4.53 -13.22
CA ARG A 222 -5.75 3.29 -13.70
C ARG A 222 -4.86 3.59 -14.90
N TYR A 223 -3.62 3.11 -14.87
CA TYR A 223 -2.63 3.39 -15.91
C TYR A 223 -1.88 2.15 -16.37
N LYS A 224 -1.55 2.14 -17.67
CA LYS A 224 -0.60 1.17 -18.23
C LYS A 224 0.83 1.63 -17.96
N TYR A 225 1.71 0.71 -17.63
CA TYR A 225 3.15 0.91 -17.50
C TYR A 225 3.90 -0.12 -18.36
N ASN A 226 5.21 -0.01 -18.51
CA ASN A 226 5.99 -0.94 -19.30
C ASN A 226 6.32 -2.22 -18.50
N LYS A 227 5.43 -3.19 -18.55
CA LYS A 227 5.59 -4.48 -17.84
C LYS A 227 6.73 -5.33 -18.42
N ASP A 228 7.12 -5.13 -19.67
CA ASP A 228 8.22 -5.91 -20.27
C ASP A 228 9.53 -5.64 -19.53
N ILE A 229 9.75 -4.42 -19.05
CA ILE A 229 10.91 -4.09 -18.19
C ILE A 229 10.81 -4.83 -16.87
N THR A 230 9.65 -4.83 -16.22
CA THR A 230 9.43 -5.55 -14.95
C THR A 230 9.67 -7.06 -15.15
N PHE A 231 9.13 -7.66 -16.23
CA PHE A 231 9.35 -9.08 -16.55
C PHE A 231 10.82 -9.37 -16.85
N PHE A 232 11.50 -8.52 -17.62
CA PHE A 232 12.92 -8.66 -17.86
C PHE A 232 13.74 -8.64 -16.56
N GLN A 233 13.41 -7.78 -15.61
CA GLN A 233 14.10 -7.72 -14.33
C GLN A 233 13.81 -8.95 -13.45
N LEU A 234 12.58 -9.45 -13.44
CA LEU A 234 12.23 -10.72 -12.78
C LEU A 234 13.05 -11.89 -13.33
N GLU A 235 13.14 -12.03 -14.66
CA GLU A 235 13.93 -13.06 -15.32
C GLU A 235 15.44 -12.92 -15.06
N LYS A 236 15.95 -11.71 -15.05
CA LYS A 236 17.36 -11.41 -14.85
C LYS A 236 17.80 -11.66 -13.41
N ARG A 237 16.97 -11.22 -12.43
CA ARG A 237 17.34 -11.24 -11.00
C ARG A 237 16.85 -12.50 -10.28
N LYS A 238 15.84 -13.14 -10.81
CA LYS A 238 15.22 -14.36 -10.28
C LYS A 238 15.01 -14.32 -8.75
N PRO A 239 14.30 -13.29 -8.23
CA PRO A 239 13.99 -13.28 -6.80
C PRO A 239 13.28 -14.58 -6.40
N PRO A 240 13.40 -15.03 -5.16
CA PRO A 240 12.59 -16.16 -4.70
C PRO A 240 11.12 -15.96 -5.06
N PHE A 241 10.43 -17.01 -5.53
CA PHE A 241 9.04 -16.95 -5.96
C PHE A 241 8.79 -16.23 -7.31
N TYR A 242 9.82 -15.98 -8.14
CA TYR A 242 9.72 -15.12 -9.34
C TYR A 242 8.73 -15.63 -10.38
N ASN A 243 8.56 -16.95 -10.59
CA ASN A 243 7.56 -17.50 -11.51
C ASN A 243 6.14 -17.13 -11.10
N ASN A 244 5.83 -17.25 -9.81
CA ASN A 244 4.56 -16.83 -9.25
C ASN A 244 4.34 -15.34 -9.44
N LEU A 245 5.36 -14.51 -9.15
CA LEU A 245 5.30 -13.06 -9.32
C LEU A 245 5.04 -12.65 -10.77
N MET A 246 5.69 -13.29 -11.73
CA MET A 246 5.43 -13.07 -13.16
C MET A 246 3.98 -13.36 -13.52
N ASN A 247 3.46 -14.52 -13.08
CA ASN A 247 2.08 -14.90 -13.34
C ASN A 247 1.08 -13.98 -12.62
N THR A 248 1.38 -13.58 -11.39
CA THR A 248 0.57 -12.62 -10.63
C THR A 248 0.46 -11.28 -11.33
N ILE A 249 1.57 -10.70 -11.78
CA ILE A 249 1.59 -9.43 -12.53
C ILE A 249 0.88 -9.57 -13.88
N LYS A 250 1.07 -10.70 -14.58
CA LYS A 250 0.46 -10.95 -15.87
C LYS A 250 -1.05 -11.09 -15.80
N LEU A 251 -1.56 -11.73 -14.75
CA LEU A 251 -2.98 -12.08 -14.61
C LEU A 251 -3.72 -11.16 -13.63
N ALA A 252 -3.00 -10.28 -12.94
CA ALA A 252 -3.51 -9.40 -11.89
C ALA A 252 -4.39 -10.18 -10.89
N SER A 253 -3.87 -11.29 -10.40
CA SER A 253 -4.57 -12.15 -9.44
C SER A 253 -3.59 -12.92 -8.58
N ILE A 254 -3.95 -13.19 -7.31
CA ILE A 254 -3.16 -14.04 -6.42
C ILE A 254 -2.97 -15.41 -7.07
N ARG A 255 -1.73 -15.89 -7.05
CA ARG A 255 -1.36 -17.20 -7.59
C ARG A 255 -0.71 -18.05 -6.49
N ASN A 256 -0.98 -19.35 -6.56
CA ASN A 256 -0.41 -20.34 -5.65
C ASN A 256 0.49 -21.36 -6.38
N ASP A 257 0.93 -21.02 -7.58
CA ASP A 257 1.88 -21.78 -8.39
C ASP A 257 3.32 -21.52 -7.89
N ILE A 258 4.04 -22.60 -7.63
CA ILE A 258 5.40 -22.59 -7.11
C ILE A 258 6.36 -23.04 -8.21
#